data_9b3a9668b7ea3cf969db8c9d2fe914a8
#
_entry.id   9b3a9668b7ea3cf969db8c9d2fe914a8
#
_cell.length_a   1.000
_cell.length_b   1.000
_cell.length_c   1.000
_cell.angle_alpha   90.00
_cell.angle_beta   90.00
_cell.angle_gamma   90.00
#
_symmetry.space_group_name_H-M   'P 1'
#
loop_
_entity.id
_entity.type
_entity.pdbx_description
1 polymer ?
#
loop_
_entity_poly.entity_id
_entity_poly.type
_entity_poly.pdbx_seq_one_letter_code
_entity_poly.pdbx_strand_id
1 'polypeptide(L)'
;MENDQNYFDTEVFEAKHMKKTILRFIRSMGKQKWRLTVVFICIAFYTYFTVMAPLYSADVVDLIWNQMKEAMHTGQHFQITWEFGGRHLFSLLLMFLACGIFYSLQSFLMASFAEKLNLQLRGEISEKLNRLPLSYFDRQQPGAIMSRATNDLEKMSEALQTGLLRLFMAVGTILGSLSIMAYFDGFLTAVFLFFTAISLLAAKAASQKTLRYAARRQDCTGKLNSLIEEAYSGRMLIKAFNREEESLAQIRQAAVELADASEKTDWIINAINPGIRVINRFGQVAVAVLGGVMLLKGHLTPGRFQAFFQYANQAGEPITELSYMINSLQSALASVERVYELLDEEEILPDPEHPACLPAPKGHVDFSHIRFGYTPERTLMSDISFSVKEGQKIAIVGATGAGKTTLINLLMRFYEIGGGTILLDGVDTRSLSRAGLRQAFGMVLQDTWLFEGTIAENIAYGKPDASREEIIAAAKAARADFFIRTLPKGYDTVLGSDAETISAGQRQLLTIARVMLCDPAILILDEATSSVDTRTEMEISRAMNTLMKGRTSFVIAHRLSTIVDADLILVMQNGTIIEQGNHKRLLESGGAYAELYNSQFA
;
A
#
# COMPACT_ATOMS: atom_id res chain seq x y z
N MET A 1 -13.21 4.13 -24.58
CA MET A 1 -12.68 5.42 -24.11
C MET A 1 -13.65 6.05 -23.10
N GLU A 2 -14.03 5.35 -22.07
CA GLU A 2 -15.02 5.84 -21.09
C GLU A 2 -14.91 5.07 -19.76
N ASN A 3 -13.69 4.99 -19.17
CA ASN A 3 -13.50 4.38 -17.82
C ASN A 3 -12.20 4.75 -17.09
N ASP A 4 -11.47 5.80 -17.52
CA ASP A 4 -10.17 6.16 -16.90
C ASP A 4 -10.21 7.40 -15.99
N GLN A 5 -11.39 7.87 -15.56
CA GLN A 5 -11.49 9.08 -14.73
C GLN A 5 -11.63 8.88 -13.22
N ASN A 6 -11.50 7.65 -12.68
CA ASN A 6 -11.75 7.38 -11.25
C ASN A 6 -10.51 7.04 -10.42
N TYR A 7 -9.33 7.59 -10.73
CA TYR A 7 -8.10 7.17 -10.03
C TYR A 7 -7.63 8.08 -8.89
N PHE A 8 -8.29 9.21 -8.63
CA PHE A 8 -7.96 10.10 -7.50
C PHE A 8 -9.18 10.49 -6.65
N ASP A 9 -10.23 9.72 -6.70
CA ASP A 9 -11.26 9.82 -5.65
C ASP A 9 -10.63 9.37 -4.32
N THR A 10 -10.15 10.35 -3.55
CA THR A 10 -10.17 10.22 -2.10
C THR A 10 -11.64 10.25 -1.67
N GLU A 11 -12.41 9.27 -2.14
CA GLU A 11 -13.62 8.88 -1.49
C GLU A 11 -13.23 8.70 -0.02
N VAL A 12 -13.99 9.31 0.85
CA VAL A 12 -14.07 8.87 2.25
C VAL A 12 -14.59 7.44 2.15
N PHE A 13 -13.66 6.48 1.97
CA PHE A 13 -13.98 5.07 1.83
C PHE A 13 -14.62 4.63 3.14
N GLU A 14 -15.93 4.60 3.16
CA GLU A 14 -16.65 3.89 4.21
C GLU A 14 -16.40 2.40 4.01
N ALA A 15 -15.93 1.73 5.06
CA ALA A 15 -15.72 0.29 5.05
C ALA A 15 -17.02 -0.42 4.66
N LYS A 16 -17.01 -1.14 3.53
CA LYS A 16 -18.20 -1.83 2.97
C LYS A 16 -18.73 -2.90 3.91
N HIS A 17 -17.83 -3.57 4.65
CA HIS A 17 -18.15 -4.67 5.57
C HIS A 17 -17.62 -4.40 6.99
N MET A 18 -17.89 -3.21 7.53
CA MET A 18 -17.36 -2.72 8.81
C MET A 18 -17.42 -3.75 9.96
N LYS A 19 -18.55 -4.44 10.16
CA LYS A 19 -18.70 -5.43 11.25
C LYS A 19 -17.75 -6.62 11.09
N LYS A 20 -17.60 -7.15 9.87
CA LYS A 20 -16.72 -8.29 9.57
C LYS A 20 -15.25 -7.89 9.76
N THR A 21 -14.88 -6.70 9.28
CA THR A 21 -13.54 -6.13 9.39
C THR A 21 -13.15 -5.90 10.84
N ILE A 22 -14.01 -5.27 11.65
CA ILE A 22 -13.78 -5.06 13.08
C ILE A 22 -13.59 -6.38 13.82
N LEU A 23 -14.45 -7.38 13.59
CA LEU A 23 -14.33 -8.67 14.28
C LEU A 23 -13.04 -9.40 13.92
N ARG A 24 -12.65 -9.38 12.65
CA ARG A 24 -11.38 -9.95 12.19
C ARG A 24 -10.19 -9.19 12.77
N PHE A 25 -10.27 -7.86 12.81
CA PHE A 25 -9.23 -7.01 13.38
C PHE A 25 -9.04 -7.28 14.88
N ILE A 26 -10.12 -7.38 15.65
CA ILE A 26 -10.06 -7.78 17.07
C ILE A 26 -9.43 -9.18 17.22
N ARG A 27 -9.75 -10.10 16.32
CA ARG A 27 -9.16 -11.45 16.35
C ARG A 27 -7.65 -11.42 16.05
N SER A 28 -7.19 -10.60 15.09
CA SER A 28 -5.76 -10.44 14.80
C SER A 28 -4.98 -9.84 15.98
N MET A 29 -5.60 -8.92 16.74
CA MET A 29 -5.07 -8.38 17.98
C MET A 29 -4.92 -9.45 19.08
N GLY A 30 -5.69 -10.53 18.99
CA GLY A 30 -5.72 -11.60 19.99
C GLY A 30 -4.37 -12.30 20.24
N LYS A 31 -3.45 -12.29 19.27
CA LYS A 31 -2.08 -12.81 19.44
C LYS A 31 -1.27 -12.01 20.48
N GLN A 32 -1.66 -10.76 20.75
CA GLN A 32 -0.98 -9.85 21.69
C GLN A 32 -1.90 -9.35 22.81
N LYS A 33 -2.96 -10.10 23.13
CA LYS A 33 -4.00 -9.73 24.10
C LYS A 33 -3.47 -9.29 25.47
N TRP A 34 -2.39 -9.90 25.96
CA TRP A 34 -1.79 -9.52 27.22
C TRP A 34 -1.34 -8.05 27.25
N ARG A 35 -0.70 -7.55 26.17
CA ARG A 35 -0.27 -6.15 26.07
C ARG A 35 -1.45 -5.21 26.04
N LEU A 36 -2.47 -5.55 25.24
CA LEU A 36 -3.70 -4.78 25.16
C LEU A 36 -4.40 -4.72 26.53
N THR A 37 -4.42 -5.82 27.28
CA THR A 37 -4.96 -5.84 28.65
C THR A 37 -4.20 -4.89 29.57
N VAL A 38 -2.87 -4.86 29.51
CA VAL A 38 -2.07 -3.92 30.33
C VAL A 38 -2.34 -2.47 29.92
N VAL A 39 -2.47 -2.19 28.61
CA VAL A 39 -2.86 -0.85 28.13
C VAL A 39 -4.20 -0.43 28.72
N PHE A 40 -5.24 -1.28 28.70
CA PHE A 40 -6.55 -0.97 29.29
C PHE A 40 -6.47 -0.75 30.80
N ILE A 41 -5.66 -1.52 31.52
CA ILE A 41 -5.40 -1.31 32.96
C ILE A 41 -4.75 0.07 33.18
N CYS A 42 -3.75 0.43 32.38
CA CYS A 42 -3.10 1.75 32.47
C CYS A 42 -4.09 2.89 32.15
N ILE A 43 -4.95 2.72 31.15
CA ILE A 43 -6.02 3.70 30.83
C ILE A 43 -6.97 3.85 32.03
N ALA A 44 -7.39 2.76 32.67
CA ALA A 44 -8.28 2.81 33.82
C ALA A 44 -7.64 3.56 35.00
N PHE A 45 -6.37 3.28 35.32
CA PHE A 45 -5.64 4.02 36.36
C PHE A 45 -5.42 5.50 35.99
N TYR A 46 -5.00 5.77 34.75
CA TYR A 46 -4.88 7.15 34.26
C TYR A 46 -6.20 7.92 34.42
N THR A 47 -7.29 7.33 33.93
CA THR A 47 -8.63 7.93 34.00
C THR A 47 -9.06 8.14 35.47
N TYR A 48 -8.84 7.15 36.32
CA TYR A 48 -9.14 7.26 37.75
C TYR A 48 -8.40 8.45 38.38
N PHE A 49 -7.07 8.54 38.23
CA PHE A 49 -6.30 9.64 38.80
C PHE A 49 -6.67 10.99 38.18
N THR A 50 -6.91 11.04 36.88
CA THR A 50 -7.31 12.27 36.19
C THR A 50 -8.67 12.78 36.69
N VAL A 51 -9.64 11.89 36.91
CA VAL A 51 -10.97 12.23 37.41
C VAL A 51 -10.94 12.56 38.90
N MET A 52 -10.07 11.93 39.70
CA MET A 52 -9.97 12.20 41.12
C MET A 52 -9.16 13.47 41.46
N ALA A 53 -8.24 13.89 40.61
CA ALA A 53 -7.38 15.05 40.89
C ALA A 53 -8.15 16.36 41.17
N PRO A 54 -9.21 16.76 40.41
CA PRO A 54 -10.01 17.92 40.73
C PRO A 54 -10.77 17.82 42.06
N LEU A 55 -11.21 16.60 42.44
CA LEU A 55 -11.87 16.35 43.74
C LEU A 55 -10.93 16.61 44.88
N TYR A 56 -9.71 16.02 44.84
CA TYR A 56 -8.68 16.28 45.86
C TYR A 56 -8.23 17.75 45.89
N SER A 57 -8.17 18.39 44.72
CA SER A 57 -7.91 19.83 44.60
C SER A 57 -8.99 20.65 45.32
N ALA A 58 -10.26 20.27 45.22
CA ALA A 58 -11.36 20.88 45.92
C ALA A 58 -11.19 20.81 47.46
N ASP A 59 -10.84 19.61 47.96
CA ASP A 59 -10.64 19.41 49.38
C ASP A 59 -9.47 20.26 49.92
N VAL A 60 -8.39 20.38 49.14
CA VAL A 60 -7.26 21.27 49.47
C VAL A 60 -7.70 22.73 49.56
N VAL A 61 -8.48 23.20 48.56
CA VAL A 61 -8.98 24.58 48.54
C VAL A 61 -9.91 24.86 49.71
N ASP A 62 -10.81 23.93 50.01
CA ASP A 62 -11.77 24.10 51.11
C ASP A 62 -11.05 24.09 52.47
N LEU A 63 -10.03 23.26 52.64
CA LEU A 63 -9.20 23.22 53.84
C LEU A 63 -8.45 24.53 54.04
N ILE A 64 -7.81 25.07 53.00
CA ILE A 64 -7.09 26.35 53.03
C ILE A 64 -8.07 27.49 53.31
N TRP A 65 -9.24 27.51 52.65
CA TRP A 65 -10.27 28.51 52.85
C TRP A 65 -10.77 28.54 54.27
N ASN A 66 -11.08 27.40 54.87
CA ASN A 66 -11.56 27.30 56.23
C ASN A 66 -10.52 27.79 57.24
N GLN A 67 -9.26 27.41 57.07
CA GLN A 67 -8.17 27.90 57.91
C GLN A 67 -7.93 29.40 57.79
N MET A 68 -7.97 29.93 56.56
CA MET A 68 -7.82 31.35 56.35
C MET A 68 -8.96 32.14 57.04
N LYS A 69 -10.19 31.62 56.96
CA LYS A 69 -11.35 32.20 57.63
C LYS A 69 -11.17 32.16 59.19
N GLU A 70 -10.68 31.06 59.72
CA GLU A 70 -10.41 30.91 61.16
C GLU A 70 -9.28 31.83 61.63
N ALA A 71 -8.19 31.95 60.87
CA ALA A 71 -7.08 32.85 61.14
C ALA A 71 -7.54 34.32 61.14
N MET A 72 -8.43 34.72 60.21
CA MET A 72 -9.04 36.06 60.18
C MET A 72 -9.91 36.34 61.43
N HIS A 73 -10.64 35.35 61.93
CA HIS A 73 -11.46 35.50 63.12
C HIS A 73 -10.65 35.51 64.44
N THR A 74 -9.55 34.77 64.47
CA THR A 74 -8.72 34.65 65.70
C THR A 74 -7.54 35.64 65.75
N GLY A 75 -7.28 36.38 64.65
CA GLY A 75 -6.14 37.28 64.54
C GLY A 75 -4.79 36.61 64.45
N GLN A 76 -4.76 35.28 64.20
CA GLN A 76 -3.53 34.52 64.06
C GLN A 76 -2.98 34.60 62.62
N HIS A 77 -1.66 34.46 62.48
CA HIS A 77 -1.04 34.40 61.16
C HIS A 77 -1.36 33.06 60.46
N PHE A 78 -1.84 33.13 59.22
CA PHE A 78 -2.07 31.99 58.39
C PHE A 78 -0.73 31.30 58.04
N GLN A 79 -0.60 30.02 58.37
CA GLN A 79 0.57 29.19 58.03
C GLN A 79 0.12 27.83 57.55
N ILE A 80 0.66 27.39 56.42
CA ILE A 80 0.49 26.03 55.92
C ILE A 80 1.56 25.16 56.55
N THR A 81 1.16 24.28 57.48
CA THR A 81 2.04 23.28 58.08
C THR A 81 1.82 21.92 57.43
N TRP A 82 2.72 20.97 57.69
CA TRP A 82 2.59 19.63 57.12
C TRP A 82 1.25 18.96 57.51
N GLU A 83 0.81 19.12 58.72
CA GLU A 83 -0.46 18.58 59.21
C GLU A 83 -1.67 19.33 58.63
N PHE A 84 -1.52 20.63 58.38
CA PHE A 84 -2.56 21.51 57.85
C PHE A 84 -2.29 21.89 56.38
N GLY A 85 -2.65 20.98 55.49
CA GLY A 85 -2.59 21.21 54.03
C GLY A 85 -1.38 20.60 53.34
N GLY A 86 -0.19 20.50 53.97
CA GLY A 86 1.01 19.97 53.36
C GLY A 86 0.86 18.53 52.90
N ARG A 87 0.23 17.67 53.72
CA ARG A 87 -0.07 16.27 53.35
C ARG A 87 -1.01 16.16 52.14
N HIS A 88 -2.02 17.01 52.07
CA HIS A 88 -2.98 17.02 50.95
C HIS A 88 -2.34 17.53 49.64
N LEU A 89 -1.49 18.55 49.74
CA LEU A 89 -0.69 19.02 48.58
C LEU A 89 0.28 17.96 48.10
N PHE A 90 0.92 17.25 49.00
CA PHE A 90 1.84 16.14 48.65
C PHE A 90 1.09 14.98 47.96
N SER A 91 -0.10 14.59 48.49
CA SER A 91 -0.91 13.55 47.83
C SER A 91 -1.42 13.99 46.46
N LEU A 92 -1.77 15.27 46.26
CA LEU A 92 -2.13 15.82 44.99
C LEU A 92 -0.95 15.76 43.99
N LEU A 93 0.26 16.11 44.45
CA LEU A 93 1.49 15.96 43.66
C LEU A 93 1.72 14.51 43.23
N LEU A 94 1.59 13.55 44.15
CA LEU A 94 1.71 12.12 43.84
C LEU A 94 0.65 11.66 42.81
N MET A 95 -0.57 12.17 42.90
CA MET A 95 -1.62 11.87 41.92
C MET A 95 -1.26 12.39 40.51
N PHE A 96 -0.75 13.61 40.38
CA PHE A 96 -0.29 14.11 39.10
C PHE A 96 0.91 13.36 38.54
N LEU A 97 1.84 12.96 39.39
CA LEU A 97 2.96 12.10 39.01
C LEU A 97 2.46 10.73 38.54
N ALA A 98 1.52 10.11 39.26
CA ALA A 98 0.89 8.86 38.83
C ALA A 98 0.17 9.01 37.48
N CYS A 99 -0.60 10.09 37.29
CA CYS A 99 -1.18 10.43 36.01
C CYS A 99 -0.14 10.44 34.88
N GLY A 100 0.96 11.17 35.06
CA GLY A 100 2.04 11.26 34.08
C GLY A 100 2.69 9.89 33.77
N ILE A 101 2.92 9.08 34.80
CA ILE A 101 3.49 7.73 34.66
C ILE A 101 2.54 6.84 33.85
N PHE A 102 1.26 6.75 34.23
CA PHE A 102 0.30 5.89 33.54
C PHE A 102 0.03 6.38 32.12
N TYR A 103 -0.03 7.71 31.88
CA TYR A 103 -0.13 8.27 30.53
C TYR A 103 1.06 7.88 29.65
N SER A 104 2.28 8.00 30.15
CA SER A 104 3.49 7.65 29.41
C SER A 104 3.56 6.14 29.15
N LEU A 105 3.23 5.34 30.16
CA LEU A 105 3.26 3.88 30.06
C LEU A 105 2.24 3.35 29.07
N GLN A 106 0.99 3.82 29.11
CA GLN A 106 -0.04 3.41 28.14
C GLN A 106 0.32 3.81 26.70
N SER A 107 0.85 5.03 26.50
CA SER A 107 1.25 5.52 25.18
C SER A 107 2.41 4.69 24.62
N PHE A 108 3.42 4.40 25.42
CA PHE A 108 4.54 3.53 25.04
C PHE A 108 4.09 2.11 24.69
N LEU A 109 3.25 1.52 25.53
CA LEU A 109 2.75 0.15 25.33
C LEU A 109 1.84 0.08 24.08
N MET A 110 1.00 1.08 23.88
CA MET A 110 0.13 1.13 22.70
C MET A 110 0.93 1.31 21.41
N ALA A 111 1.93 2.18 21.39
CA ALA A 111 2.85 2.31 20.26
C ALA A 111 3.58 0.99 19.96
N SER A 112 4.14 0.34 20.99
CA SER A 112 4.78 -0.96 20.86
C SER A 112 3.82 -2.06 20.36
N PHE A 113 2.56 -2.02 20.78
CA PHE A 113 1.51 -2.93 20.30
C PHE A 113 1.20 -2.70 18.83
N ALA A 114 0.95 -1.44 18.43
CA ALA A 114 0.60 -1.07 17.07
C ALA A 114 1.73 -1.42 16.08
N GLU A 115 2.99 -1.14 16.43
CA GLU A 115 4.13 -1.47 15.57
C GLU A 115 4.36 -2.97 15.42
N LYS A 116 4.12 -3.77 16.45
CA LYS A 116 4.20 -5.23 16.34
C LYS A 116 3.08 -5.83 15.50
N LEU A 117 1.87 -5.26 15.59
CA LEU A 117 0.77 -5.66 14.71
C LEU A 117 1.07 -5.29 13.25
N ASN A 118 1.63 -4.10 13.02
CA ASN A 118 2.07 -3.63 11.72
C ASN A 118 3.13 -4.57 11.12
N LEU A 119 4.16 -4.92 11.89
CA LEU A 119 5.19 -5.88 11.46
C LEU A 119 4.59 -7.25 11.10
N GLN A 120 3.65 -7.76 11.91
CA GLN A 120 2.98 -9.02 11.63
C GLN A 120 2.21 -8.97 10.31
N LEU A 121 1.38 -7.93 10.10
CA LEU A 121 0.60 -7.79 8.88
C LEU A 121 1.47 -7.57 7.64
N ARG A 122 2.58 -6.83 7.76
CA ARG A 122 3.58 -6.72 6.67
C ARG A 122 4.17 -8.09 6.29
N GLY A 123 4.46 -8.93 7.27
CA GLY A 123 4.90 -10.30 7.03
C GLY A 123 3.84 -11.13 6.32
N GLU A 124 2.59 -11.10 6.79
CA GLU A 124 1.46 -11.80 6.17
C GLU A 124 1.22 -11.31 4.72
N ILE A 125 1.31 -9.99 4.45
CA ILE A 125 1.22 -9.43 3.09
C ILE A 125 2.36 -9.93 2.21
N SER A 126 3.62 -9.89 2.70
CA SER A 126 4.79 -10.34 1.94
C SER A 126 4.70 -11.82 1.57
N GLU A 127 4.29 -12.68 2.50
CA GLU A 127 4.06 -14.10 2.22
C GLU A 127 2.91 -14.29 1.21
N LYS A 128 1.83 -13.51 1.37
CA LYS A 128 0.68 -13.57 0.46
C LYS A 128 1.07 -13.18 -0.97
N LEU A 129 1.80 -12.07 -1.14
CA LEU A 129 2.25 -11.61 -2.47
C LEU A 129 3.06 -12.69 -3.20
N ASN A 130 3.89 -13.46 -2.49
CA ASN A 130 4.65 -14.57 -3.09
C ASN A 130 3.76 -15.75 -3.54
N ARG A 131 2.54 -15.88 -3.01
CA ARG A 131 1.58 -16.94 -3.31
C ARG A 131 0.49 -16.53 -4.28
N LEU A 132 0.41 -15.24 -4.63
CA LEU A 132 -0.61 -14.76 -5.58
C LEU A 132 -0.27 -15.12 -7.02
N PRO A 133 -1.27 -15.43 -7.86
CA PRO A 133 -1.08 -15.70 -9.28
C PRO A 133 -0.68 -14.43 -10.05
N LEU A 134 0.00 -14.61 -11.18
CA LEU A 134 0.39 -13.48 -12.05
C LEU A 134 -0.82 -12.65 -12.50
N SER A 135 -1.97 -13.30 -12.68
CA SER A 135 -3.24 -12.64 -13.03
C SER A 135 -3.67 -11.56 -12.03
N TYR A 136 -3.27 -11.64 -10.78
CA TYR A 136 -3.51 -10.60 -9.80
C TYR A 136 -2.68 -9.35 -10.10
N PHE A 137 -1.38 -9.54 -10.37
CA PHE A 137 -0.46 -8.43 -10.68
C PHE A 137 -0.79 -7.75 -12.01
N ASP A 138 -1.28 -8.50 -12.99
CA ASP A 138 -1.70 -7.95 -14.29
C ASP A 138 -2.97 -7.09 -14.21
N ARG A 139 -3.83 -7.33 -13.20
CA ARG A 139 -5.06 -6.54 -12.99
C ARG A 139 -4.88 -5.36 -12.04
N GLN A 140 -3.85 -5.39 -11.20
CA GLN A 140 -3.63 -4.38 -10.16
C GLN A 140 -2.47 -3.47 -10.54
N GLN A 141 -2.62 -2.18 -10.24
CA GLN A 141 -1.50 -1.25 -10.39
C GLN A 141 -0.45 -1.49 -9.29
N PRO A 142 0.85 -1.50 -9.60
CA PRO A 142 1.91 -1.69 -8.62
C PRO A 142 1.84 -0.71 -7.45
N GLY A 143 1.50 0.57 -7.72
CA GLY A 143 1.33 1.59 -6.68
C GLY A 143 0.20 1.28 -5.69
N ALA A 144 -0.91 0.68 -6.14
CA ALA A 144 -2.01 0.27 -5.27
C ALA A 144 -1.59 -0.87 -4.32
N ILE A 145 -0.83 -1.85 -4.81
CA ILE A 145 -0.30 -2.94 -3.99
C ILE A 145 0.67 -2.41 -2.95
N MET A 146 1.61 -1.53 -3.36
CA MET A 146 2.58 -0.92 -2.44
C MET A 146 1.88 -0.06 -1.37
N SER A 147 0.86 0.71 -1.75
CA SER A 147 0.08 1.52 -0.80
C SER A 147 -0.58 0.68 0.29
N ARG A 148 -1.08 -0.53 -0.03
CA ARG A 148 -1.64 -1.46 0.97
C ARG A 148 -0.59 -1.95 1.97
N ALA A 149 0.64 -2.19 1.51
CA ALA A 149 1.75 -2.67 2.36
C ALA A 149 2.43 -1.56 3.18
N THR A 150 2.23 -0.28 2.81
CA THR A 150 2.85 0.89 3.46
C THR A 150 1.80 1.80 4.07
N ASN A 151 1.17 2.66 3.28
CA ASN A 151 0.28 3.73 3.74
C ASN A 151 -0.93 3.22 4.54
N ASP A 152 -1.57 2.12 4.11
CA ASP A 152 -2.74 1.58 4.80
C ASP A 152 -2.39 1.00 6.17
N LEU A 153 -1.25 0.34 6.29
CA LEU A 153 -0.76 -0.14 7.58
C LEU A 153 -0.28 0.98 8.51
N GLU A 154 0.29 2.06 7.96
CA GLU A 154 0.66 3.24 8.75
C GLU A 154 -0.58 3.95 9.29
N LYS A 155 -1.61 4.17 8.47
CA LYS A 155 -2.90 4.72 8.93
C LYS A 155 -3.55 3.87 10.01
N MET A 156 -3.47 2.54 9.88
CA MET A 156 -3.93 1.62 10.93
C MET A 156 -3.13 1.81 12.22
N SER A 157 -1.80 1.87 12.14
CA SER A 157 -0.92 2.06 13.31
C SER A 157 -1.18 3.39 14.01
N GLU A 158 -1.30 4.49 13.25
CA GLU A 158 -1.63 5.81 13.76
C GLU A 158 -3.01 5.83 14.45
N ALA A 159 -4.02 5.24 13.84
CA ALA A 159 -5.36 5.20 14.42
C ALA A 159 -5.43 4.36 15.70
N LEU A 160 -4.63 3.32 15.84
CA LEU A 160 -4.50 2.59 17.10
C LEU A 160 -3.82 3.44 18.18
N GLN A 161 -2.69 4.07 17.85
CA GLN A 161 -1.89 4.85 18.80
C GLN A 161 -2.58 6.12 19.26
N THR A 162 -3.26 6.82 18.37
CA THR A 162 -3.88 8.11 18.67
C THR A 162 -5.40 8.02 18.75
N GLY A 163 -6.07 7.42 17.77
CA GLY A 163 -7.53 7.37 17.69
C GLY A 163 -8.16 6.51 18.78
N LEU A 164 -7.81 5.23 18.83
CA LEU A 164 -8.41 4.28 19.76
C LEU A 164 -8.04 4.59 21.22
N LEU A 165 -6.76 4.88 21.47
CA LEU A 165 -6.28 5.23 22.80
C LEU A 165 -7.00 6.48 23.34
N ARG A 166 -7.05 7.56 22.56
CA ARG A 166 -7.75 8.80 22.93
C ARG A 166 -9.24 8.58 23.12
N LEU A 167 -9.89 7.76 22.30
CA LEU A 167 -11.31 7.46 22.43
C LEU A 167 -11.63 6.83 23.80
N PHE A 168 -10.87 5.80 24.21
CA PHE A 168 -11.09 5.18 25.51
C PHE A 168 -10.82 6.12 26.68
N MET A 169 -9.76 6.93 26.60
CA MET A 169 -9.49 7.97 27.60
C MET A 169 -10.61 9.00 27.66
N ALA A 170 -11.06 9.48 26.49
CA ALA A 170 -12.15 10.46 26.40
C ALA A 170 -13.45 9.95 27.02
N VAL A 171 -13.85 8.73 26.67
CA VAL A 171 -15.07 8.11 27.22
C VAL A 171 -14.96 7.99 28.75
N GLY A 172 -13.82 7.52 29.26
CA GLY A 172 -13.60 7.38 30.70
C GLY A 172 -13.63 8.74 31.45
N THR A 173 -12.93 9.75 30.91
CA THR A 173 -12.89 11.09 31.52
C THR A 173 -14.23 11.81 31.44
N ILE A 174 -14.97 11.70 30.34
CA ILE A 174 -16.31 12.29 30.19
C ILE A 174 -17.27 11.67 31.22
N LEU A 175 -17.36 10.33 31.26
CA LEU A 175 -18.26 9.64 32.19
C LEU A 175 -17.89 9.91 33.64
N GLY A 176 -16.60 9.87 33.98
CA GLY A 176 -16.11 10.15 35.32
C GLY A 176 -16.39 11.60 35.75
N SER A 177 -16.06 12.58 34.89
CA SER A 177 -16.31 14.00 35.19
C SER A 177 -17.79 14.31 35.33
N LEU A 178 -18.64 13.82 34.43
CA LEU A 178 -20.08 14.02 34.52
C LEU A 178 -20.69 13.37 35.76
N SER A 179 -20.20 12.20 36.18
CA SER A 179 -20.67 11.54 37.40
C SER A 179 -20.38 12.37 38.65
N ILE A 180 -19.18 12.94 38.75
CA ILE A 180 -18.81 13.78 39.89
C ILE A 180 -19.52 15.13 39.85
N MET A 181 -19.66 15.72 38.66
CA MET A 181 -20.44 16.96 38.49
C MET A 181 -21.89 16.77 38.97
N ALA A 182 -22.52 15.67 38.57
CA ALA A 182 -23.88 15.33 38.98
C ALA A 182 -23.99 15.08 40.50
N TYR A 183 -22.95 14.52 41.10
CA TYR A 183 -22.84 14.34 42.56
C TYR A 183 -22.69 15.68 43.30
N PHE A 184 -21.97 16.65 42.74
CA PHE A 184 -21.81 17.97 43.35
C PHE A 184 -23.09 18.78 43.28
N ASP A 185 -23.65 18.92 42.08
CA ASP A 185 -24.90 19.64 41.85
C ASP A 185 -25.53 19.24 40.50
N GLY A 186 -26.74 18.66 40.57
CA GLY A 186 -27.45 18.20 39.38
C GLY A 186 -27.97 19.35 38.49
N PHE A 187 -28.28 20.52 39.07
CA PHE A 187 -28.77 21.67 38.32
C PHE A 187 -27.65 22.33 37.48
N LEU A 188 -26.49 22.55 38.09
CA LEU A 188 -25.31 23.06 37.35
C LEU A 188 -24.86 22.10 36.25
N THR A 189 -24.94 20.77 36.51
CA THR A 189 -24.63 19.74 35.52
C THR A 189 -25.60 19.80 34.35
N ALA A 190 -26.92 20.02 34.61
CA ALA A 190 -27.92 20.17 33.55
C ALA A 190 -27.65 21.43 32.70
N VAL A 191 -27.26 22.54 33.33
CA VAL A 191 -26.86 23.77 32.62
C VAL A 191 -25.64 23.50 31.71
N PHE A 192 -24.59 22.82 32.23
CA PHE A 192 -23.43 22.44 31.42
C PHE A 192 -23.83 21.56 30.23
N LEU A 193 -24.63 20.51 30.46
CA LEU A 193 -25.09 19.61 29.40
C LEU A 193 -25.95 20.33 28.34
N PHE A 194 -26.76 21.31 28.73
CA PHE A 194 -27.55 22.12 27.81
C PHE A 194 -26.65 22.89 26.82
N PHE A 195 -25.63 23.61 27.30
CA PHE A 195 -24.70 24.32 26.42
C PHE A 195 -23.86 23.35 25.57
N THR A 196 -23.46 22.22 26.14
CA THR A 196 -22.75 21.17 25.41
C THR A 196 -23.62 20.60 24.28
N ALA A 197 -24.90 20.37 24.51
CA ALA A 197 -25.82 19.92 23.47
C ALA A 197 -25.98 20.96 22.34
N ILE A 198 -26.09 22.25 22.67
CA ILE A 198 -26.13 23.32 21.67
C ILE A 198 -24.82 23.32 20.86
N SER A 199 -23.68 23.19 21.53
CA SER A 199 -22.36 23.12 20.88
C SER A 199 -22.27 21.94 19.89
N LEU A 200 -22.73 20.75 20.28
CA LEU A 200 -22.78 19.57 19.41
C LEU A 200 -23.72 19.73 18.21
N LEU A 201 -24.90 20.33 18.42
CA LEU A 201 -25.83 20.62 17.33
C LEU A 201 -25.25 21.65 16.35
N ALA A 202 -24.60 22.68 16.85
CA ALA A 202 -23.89 23.68 16.04
C ALA A 202 -22.74 23.03 15.24
N ALA A 203 -21.94 22.17 15.89
CA ALA A 203 -20.86 21.43 15.24
C ALA A 203 -21.38 20.51 14.12
N LYS A 204 -22.48 19.79 14.37
CA LYS A 204 -23.13 18.94 13.36
C LYS A 204 -23.63 19.73 12.15
N ALA A 205 -24.31 20.85 12.39
CA ALA A 205 -24.80 21.74 11.32
C ALA A 205 -23.65 22.34 10.49
N ALA A 206 -22.56 22.71 11.16
CA ALA A 206 -21.37 23.24 10.53
C ALA A 206 -20.61 22.19 9.70
N SER A 207 -20.50 20.95 10.21
CA SER A 207 -19.81 19.83 9.54
C SER A 207 -20.36 19.56 8.14
N GLN A 208 -21.68 19.61 7.94
CA GLN A 208 -22.29 19.39 6.63
C GLN A 208 -21.86 20.44 5.58
N LYS A 209 -21.68 21.69 6.00
CA LYS A 209 -21.16 22.74 5.10
C LYS A 209 -19.67 22.53 4.83
N THR A 210 -18.90 22.25 5.86
CA THR A 210 -17.45 21.99 5.75
C THR A 210 -17.16 20.87 4.76
N LEU A 211 -17.91 19.74 4.80
CA LEU A 211 -17.75 18.62 3.89
C LEU A 211 -17.89 19.02 2.41
N ARG A 212 -18.88 19.85 2.08
CA ARG A 212 -19.07 20.33 0.69
C ARG A 212 -17.89 21.18 0.19
N TYR A 213 -17.39 22.08 1.02
CA TYR A 213 -16.26 22.93 0.65
C TYR A 213 -14.95 22.13 0.59
N ALA A 214 -14.75 21.19 1.54
CA ALA A 214 -13.60 20.29 1.53
C ALA A 214 -13.58 19.40 0.29
N ALA A 215 -14.73 18.83 -0.12
CA ALA A 215 -14.87 18.06 -1.34
C ALA A 215 -14.50 18.89 -2.58
N ARG A 216 -15.00 20.13 -2.68
CA ARG A 216 -14.65 21.04 -3.79
C ARG A 216 -13.16 21.37 -3.81
N ARG A 217 -12.54 21.63 -2.66
CA ARG A 217 -11.09 21.86 -2.56
C ARG A 217 -10.31 20.63 -3.04
N GLN A 218 -10.74 19.43 -2.65
CA GLN A 218 -10.12 18.19 -3.06
C GLN A 218 -10.21 17.98 -4.58
N ASP A 219 -11.36 18.25 -5.18
CA ASP A 219 -11.59 18.18 -6.62
C ASP A 219 -10.67 19.16 -7.39
N CYS A 220 -10.59 20.42 -6.94
CA CYS A 220 -9.66 21.39 -7.51
C CYS A 220 -8.18 20.96 -7.34
N THR A 221 -7.82 20.32 -6.21
CA THR A 221 -6.47 19.80 -5.98
C THR A 221 -6.16 18.67 -6.97
N GLY A 222 -7.10 17.73 -7.16
CA GLY A 222 -6.98 16.64 -8.14
C GLY A 222 -6.77 17.17 -9.56
N LYS A 223 -7.60 18.15 -9.97
CA LYS A 223 -7.49 18.79 -11.29
C LYS A 223 -6.13 19.47 -11.51
N LEU A 224 -5.64 20.22 -10.50
CA LEU A 224 -4.32 20.87 -10.60
C LEU A 224 -3.19 19.85 -10.69
N ASN A 225 -3.23 18.81 -9.84
CA ASN A 225 -2.22 17.75 -9.86
C ASN A 225 -2.19 17.02 -11.22
N SER A 226 -3.35 16.69 -11.79
CA SER A 226 -3.45 16.06 -13.09
C SER A 226 -2.85 16.93 -14.21
N LEU A 227 -3.11 18.24 -14.20
CA LEU A 227 -2.53 19.17 -15.19
C LEU A 227 -1.01 19.30 -15.03
N ILE A 228 -0.50 19.29 -13.79
CA ILE A 228 0.95 19.33 -13.52
C ILE A 228 1.61 18.03 -13.99
N GLU A 229 1.00 16.88 -13.71
CA GLU A 229 1.50 15.57 -14.15
C GLU A 229 1.52 15.46 -15.68
N GLU A 230 0.44 15.89 -16.35
CA GLU A 230 0.36 15.94 -17.82
C GLU A 230 1.45 16.85 -18.40
N ALA A 231 1.63 18.06 -17.86
CA ALA A 231 2.65 19.00 -18.33
C ALA A 231 4.07 18.47 -18.07
N TYR A 232 4.30 17.80 -16.94
CA TYR A 232 5.59 17.20 -16.63
C TYR A 232 5.91 16.03 -17.56
N SER A 233 4.97 15.12 -17.74
CA SER A 233 5.11 13.95 -18.62
C SER A 233 5.25 14.37 -20.08
N GLY A 234 4.45 15.36 -20.52
CA GLY A 234 4.45 15.91 -21.86
C GLY A 234 5.48 17.02 -22.13
N ARG A 235 6.40 17.31 -21.18
CA ARG A 235 7.32 18.47 -21.26
C ARG A 235 8.13 18.56 -22.54
N MET A 236 8.57 17.43 -23.10
CA MET A 236 9.29 17.39 -24.37
C MET A 236 8.43 17.85 -25.53
N LEU A 237 7.18 17.39 -25.54
CA LEU A 237 6.20 17.76 -26.58
C LEU A 237 5.81 19.24 -26.47
N ILE A 238 5.53 19.72 -25.25
CA ILE A 238 5.22 21.13 -24.98
C ILE A 238 6.33 22.03 -25.52
N LYS A 239 7.59 21.69 -25.22
CA LYS A 239 8.77 22.44 -25.72
C LYS A 239 8.95 22.33 -27.22
N ALA A 240 8.77 21.14 -27.80
CA ALA A 240 8.93 20.93 -29.22
C ALA A 240 7.94 21.75 -30.08
N PHE A 241 6.73 22.00 -29.52
CA PHE A 241 5.69 22.77 -30.17
C PHE A 241 5.57 24.22 -29.67
N ASN A 242 6.45 24.68 -28.76
CA ASN A 242 6.45 26.01 -28.14
C ASN A 242 5.09 26.38 -27.49
N ARG A 243 4.50 25.42 -26.71
CA ARG A 243 3.20 25.58 -26.05
C ARG A 243 3.31 25.84 -24.55
N GLU A 244 4.45 26.33 -24.07
CA GLU A 244 4.71 26.57 -22.64
C GLU A 244 3.72 27.58 -22.05
N GLU A 245 3.45 28.67 -22.79
CA GLU A 245 2.54 29.72 -22.30
C GLU A 245 1.10 29.22 -22.14
N GLU A 246 0.63 28.38 -23.08
CA GLU A 246 -0.70 27.79 -23.03
C GLU A 246 -0.82 26.81 -21.86
N SER A 247 0.16 25.92 -21.69
CA SER A 247 0.23 25.00 -20.54
C SER A 247 0.28 25.75 -19.22
N LEU A 248 1.11 26.80 -19.12
CA LEU A 248 1.21 27.64 -17.93
C LEU A 248 -0.12 28.37 -17.63
N ALA A 249 -0.84 28.83 -18.65
CA ALA A 249 -2.12 29.49 -18.48
C ALA A 249 -3.17 28.53 -17.87
N GLN A 250 -3.22 27.29 -18.34
CA GLN A 250 -4.13 26.25 -17.80
C GLN A 250 -3.81 25.92 -16.34
N ILE A 251 -2.53 25.71 -16.02
CA ILE A 251 -2.07 25.44 -14.65
C ILE A 251 -2.39 26.64 -13.75
N ARG A 252 -2.13 27.86 -14.21
CA ARG A 252 -2.44 29.09 -13.45
C ARG A 252 -3.93 29.24 -13.17
N GLN A 253 -4.78 28.93 -14.15
CA GLN A 253 -6.24 28.98 -13.96
C GLN A 253 -6.68 27.95 -12.91
N ALA A 254 -6.21 26.70 -12.99
CA ALA A 254 -6.52 25.67 -12.00
C ALA A 254 -5.99 26.04 -10.60
N ALA A 255 -4.81 26.66 -10.51
CA ALA A 255 -4.27 27.15 -9.25
C ALA A 255 -5.11 28.25 -8.62
N VAL A 256 -5.66 29.18 -9.42
CA VAL A 256 -6.58 30.22 -8.96
C VAL A 256 -7.90 29.59 -8.47
N GLU A 257 -8.45 28.61 -9.21
CA GLU A 257 -9.65 27.87 -8.78
C GLU A 257 -9.42 27.15 -7.43
N LEU A 258 -8.25 26.52 -7.27
CA LEU A 258 -7.85 25.88 -6.01
C LEU A 258 -7.68 26.91 -4.88
N ALA A 259 -7.06 28.05 -5.14
CA ALA A 259 -6.88 29.12 -4.15
C ALA A 259 -8.23 29.63 -3.63
N ASP A 260 -9.20 29.92 -4.52
CA ASP A 260 -10.56 30.34 -4.15
C ASP A 260 -11.29 29.25 -3.33
N ALA A 261 -11.19 27.99 -3.76
CA ALA A 261 -11.79 26.88 -3.04
C ALA A 261 -11.14 26.67 -1.66
N SER A 262 -9.82 26.84 -1.56
CA SER A 262 -9.06 26.72 -0.30
C SER A 262 -9.41 27.87 0.65
N GLU A 263 -9.42 29.12 0.18
CA GLU A 263 -9.79 30.27 0.98
C GLU A 263 -11.18 30.11 1.62
N LYS A 264 -12.18 29.69 0.82
CA LYS A 264 -13.54 29.45 1.33
C LYS A 264 -13.59 28.32 2.34
N THR A 265 -12.85 27.23 2.09
CA THR A 265 -12.77 26.08 2.98
C THR A 265 -12.12 26.48 4.30
N ASP A 266 -10.96 27.14 4.24
CA ASP A 266 -10.18 27.52 5.42
C ASP A 266 -10.91 28.58 6.24
N TRP A 267 -11.61 29.53 5.59
CA TRP A 267 -12.44 30.50 6.29
C TRP A 267 -13.54 29.83 7.12
N ILE A 268 -14.24 28.85 6.52
CA ILE A 268 -15.30 28.12 7.21
C ILE A 268 -14.73 27.27 8.36
N ILE A 269 -13.67 26.50 8.13
CA ILE A 269 -13.04 25.66 9.16
C ILE A 269 -12.53 26.53 10.31
N ASN A 270 -11.87 27.64 10.00
CA ASN A 270 -11.32 28.55 11.00
C ASN A 270 -12.39 29.41 11.71
N ALA A 271 -13.58 29.57 11.15
CA ALA A 271 -14.70 30.26 11.82
C ALA A 271 -15.49 29.31 12.74
N ILE A 272 -15.63 28.03 12.38
CA ILE A 272 -16.44 27.08 13.15
C ILE A 272 -15.83 26.80 14.53
N ASN A 273 -14.54 26.50 14.60
CA ASN A 273 -13.87 26.14 15.86
C ASN A 273 -13.93 27.25 16.92
N PRO A 274 -13.64 28.55 16.59
CA PRO A 274 -13.89 29.64 17.52
C PRO A 274 -15.38 29.82 17.88
N GLY A 275 -16.29 29.64 16.91
CA GLY A 275 -17.73 29.69 17.15
C GLY A 275 -18.19 28.67 18.19
N ILE A 276 -17.77 27.41 18.06
CA ILE A 276 -18.06 26.39 19.05
C ILE A 276 -17.43 26.72 20.41
N ARG A 277 -16.19 27.21 20.43
CA ARG A 277 -15.52 27.65 21.67
C ARG A 277 -16.28 28.80 22.37
N VAL A 278 -16.84 29.75 21.61
CA VAL A 278 -17.66 30.81 22.16
C VAL A 278 -18.91 30.26 22.85
N ILE A 279 -19.62 29.29 22.23
CA ILE A 279 -20.79 28.65 22.86
C ILE A 279 -20.38 27.96 24.17
N ASN A 280 -19.28 27.20 24.16
CA ASN A 280 -18.76 26.54 25.36
C ASN A 280 -18.35 27.54 26.46
N ARG A 281 -17.76 28.70 26.08
CA ARG A 281 -17.44 29.78 27.02
C ARG A 281 -18.69 30.42 27.62
N PHE A 282 -19.77 30.59 26.86
CA PHE A 282 -21.05 31.02 27.43
C PHE A 282 -21.58 30.02 28.45
N GLY A 283 -21.47 28.72 28.19
CA GLY A 283 -21.80 27.68 29.17
C GLY A 283 -20.97 27.79 30.45
N GLN A 284 -19.66 28.04 30.31
CA GLN A 284 -18.78 28.26 31.48
C GLN A 284 -19.15 29.53 32.26
N VAL A 285 -19.47 30.61 31.58
CA VAL A 285 -19.94 31.86 32.24
C VAL A 285 -21.25 31.62 32.95
N ALA A 286 -22.20 30.91 32.37
CA ALA A 286 -23.47 30.56 33.02
C ALA A 286 -23.25 29.73 34.30
N VAL A 287 -22.36 28.69 34.22
CA VAL A 287 -21.95 27.88 35.37
C VAL A 287 -21.24 28.74 36.42
N ALA A 288 -20.39 29.72 36.00
CA ALA A 288 -19.71 30.64 36.90
C ALA A 288 -20.68 31.51 37.69
N VAL A 289 -21.62 32.13 36.98
CA VAL A 289 -22.59 33.05 37.60
C VAL A 289 -23.52 32.25 38.55
N LEU A 290 -24.11 31.18 38.07
CA LEU A 290 -25.03 30.35 38.87
C LEU A 290 -24.32 29.69 40.04
N GLY A 291 -23.16 29.10 39.81
CA GLY A 291 -22.33 28.45 40.87
C GLY A 291 -21.82 29.51 41.87
N GLY A 292 -21.45 30.73 41.43
CA GLY A 292 -21.10 31.83 42.31
C GLY A 292 -22.26 32.29 43.22
N VAL A 293 -23.48 32.36 42.65
CA VAL A 293 -24.67 32.66 43.48
C VAL A 293 -24.92 31.54 44.50
N MET A 294 -24.75 30.28 44.11
CA MET A 294 -24.90 29.12 45.02
C MET A 294 -23.81 29.10 46.10
N LEU A 295 -22.58 29.49 45.76
CA LEU A 295 -21.49 29.69 46.71
C LEU A 295 -21.82 30.76 47.76
N LEU A 296 -22.33 31.94 47.31
CA LEU A 296 -22.73 33.03 48.23
C LEU A 296 -23.90 32.65 49.14
N LYS A 297 -24.79 31.76 48.66
CA LYS A 297 -25.89 31.22 49.47
C LYS A 297 -25.47 30.04 50.37
N GLY A 298 -24.23 29.63 50.32
CA GLY A 298 -23.70 28.53 51.15
C GLY A 298 -24.08 27.11 50.67
N HIS A 299 -24.65 26.96 49.44
CA HIS A 299 -24.97 25.65 48.87
C HIS A 299 -23.77 24.93 48.29
N LEU A 300 -22.71 25.68 47.89
CA LEU A 300 -21.45 25.12 47.40
C LEU A 300 -20.29 25.66 48.23
N THR A 301 -19.23 24.82 48.36
CA THR A 301 -17.94 25.27 48.90
C THR A 301 -17.05 25.86 47.80
N PRO A 302 -16.06 26.73 48.15
CA PRO A 302 -15.12 27.28 47.15
C PRO A 302 -14.37 26.18 46.38
N GLY A 303 -13.96 25.12 47.05
CA GLY A 303 -13.28 24.00 46.41
C GLY A 303 -14.16 23.24 45.44
N ARG A 304 -15.42 22.90 45.79
CA ARG A 304 -16.37 22.27 44.91
C ARG A 304 -16.70 23.16 43.68
N PHE A 305 -16.82 24.44 43.87
CA PHE A 305 -17.02 25.39 42.78
C PHE A 305 -15.85 25.39 41.80
N GLN A 306 -14.60 25.40 42.30
CA GLN A 306 -13.40 25.31 41.49
C GLN A 306 -13.32 23.95 40.73
N ALA A 307 -13.57 22.84 41.44
CA ALA A 307 -13.54 21.50 40.82
C ALA A 307 -14.60 21.35 39.74
N PHE A 308 -15.79 21.95 39.91
CA PHE A 308 -16.83 21.96 38.90
C PHE A 308 -16.34 22.59 37.58
N PHE A 309 -15.58 23.68 37.65
CA PHE A 309 -14.95 24.31 36.48
C PHE A 309 -13.91 23.39 35.81
N GLN A 310 -13.10 22.72 36.62
CA GLN A 310 -12.11 21.78 36.10
C GLN A 310 -12.78 20.61 35.39
N TYR A 311 -13.85 20.04 35.97
CA TYR A 311 -14.63 18.97 35.33
C TYR A 311 -15.36 19.43 34.08
N ALA A 312 -15.91 20.65 34.06
CA ALA A 312 -16.54 21.20 32.87
C ALA A 312 -15.55 21.34 31.69
N ASN A 313 -14.31 21.73 31.96
CA ASN A 313 -13.25 21.74 30.93
C ASN A 313 -12.84 20.31 30.53
N GLN A 314 -12.62 19.45 31.50
CA GLN A 314 -12.15 18.08 31.31
C GLN A 314 -13.15 17.19 30.56
N ALA A 315 -14.47 17.44 30.70
CA ALA A 315 -15.50 16.78 29.91
C ALA A 315 -15.74 17.47 28.55
N GLY A 316 -15.67 18.80 28.52
CA GLY A 316 -16.03 19.59 27.33
C GLY A 316 -15.05 19.44 26.17
N GLU A 317 -13.76 19.38 26.45
CA GLU A 317 -12.72 19.27 25.43
C GLU A 317 -12.78 17.95 24.63
N PRO A 318 -12.80 16.75 25.27
CA PRO A 318 -12.93 15.51 24.54
C PRO A 318 -14.25 15.35 23.78
N ILE A 319 -15.36 15.92 24.28
CA ILE A 319 -16.66 15.88 23.58
C ILE A 319 -16.56 16.56 22.21
N THR A 320 -15.85 17.67 22.11
CA THR A 320 -15.65 18.36 20.83
C THR A 320 -14.74 17.60 19.87
N GLU A 321 -13.83 16.79 20.37
CA GLU A 321 -12.89 15.99 19.58
C GLU A 321 -13.44 14.62 19.16
N LEU A 322 -14.53 14.14 19.77
CA LEU A 322 -15.08 12.81 19.49
C LEU A 322 -15.34 12.56 18.00
N SER A 323 -15.85 13.55 17.27
CA SER A 323 -16.12 13.42 15.83
C SER A 323 -14.84 13.17 15.03
N TYR A 324 -13.75 13.86 15.39
CA TYR A 324 -12.45 13.65 14.74
C TYR A 324 -11.91 12.25 15.03
N MET A 325 -12.01 11.79 16.28
CA MET A 325 -11.57 10.44 16.67
C MET A 325 -12.34 9.35 15.92
N ILE A 326 -13.68 9.51 15.80
CA ILE A 326 -14.53 8.57 15.07
C ILE A 326 -14.15 8.53 13.58
N ASN A 327 -13.98 9.69 12.94
CA ASN A 327 -13.59 9.78 11.54
C ASN A 327 -12.20 9.15 11.29
N SER A 328 -11.23 9.38 12.17
CA SER A 328 -9.90 8.75 12.10
C SER A 328 -10.00 7.22 12.18
N LEU A 329 -10.82 6.70 13.09
CA LEU A 329 -11.04 5.25 13.22
C LEU A 329 -11.77 4.66 12.01
N GLN A 330 -12.75 5.37 11.43
CA GLN A 330 -13.43 4.94 10.21
C GLN A 330 -12.46 4.87 9.02
N SER A 331 -11.61 5.89 8.83
CA SER A 331 -10.57 5.90 7.79
C SER A 331 -9.59 4.73 7.95
N ALA A 332 -9.17 4.45 9.19
CA ALA A 332 -8.29 3.33 9.47
C ALA A 332 -8.96 1.97 9.21
N LEU A 333 -10.25 1.83 9.56
CA LEU A 333 -11.01 0.61 9.27
C LEU A 333 -11.12 0.35 7.76
N ALA A 334 -11.30 1.38 6.95
CA ALA A 334 -11.28 1.26 5.50
C ALA A 334 -9.90 0.82 4.99
N SER A 335 -8.81 1.35 5.55
CA SER A 335 -7.44 0.90 5.24
C SER A 335 -7.20 -0.57 5.62
N VAL A 336 -7.65 -0.97 6.80
CA VAL A 336 -7.58 -2.38 7.26
C VAL A 336 -8.42 -3.31 6.37
N GLU A 337 -9.58 -2.86 5.88
CA GLU A 337 -10.41 -3.63 4.96
C GLU A 337 -9.65 -3.92 3.65
N ARG A 338 -9.00 -2.92 3.04
CA ARG A 338 -8.17 -3.10 1.83
C ARG A 338 -6.99 -4.07 2.05
N VAL A 339 -6.38 -4.02 3.23
CA VAL A 339 -5.34 -5.00 3.60
C VAL A 339 -5.92 -6.42 3.67
N TYR A 340 -7.09 -6.58 4.28
CA TYR A 340 -7.73 -7.89 4.34
C TYR A 340 -8.27 -8.38 2.99
N GLU A 341 -8.74 -7.51 2.12
CA GLU A 341 -9.07 -7.86 0.74
C GLU A 341 -7.88 -8.50 0.02
N LEU A 342 -6.69 -7.89 0.15
CA LEU A 342 -5.45 -8.47 -0.41
C LEU A 342 -5.11 -9.83 0.23
N LEU A 343 -5.25 -9.97 1.54
CA LEU A 343 -4.98 -11.24 2.23
C LEU A 343 -6.01 -12.34 1.91
N ASP A 344 -7.21 -11.98 1.48
CA ASP A 344 -8.29 -12.89 1.10
C ASP A 344 -8.28 -13.27 -0.39
N GLU A 345 -7.43 -12.63 -1.21
CA GLU A 345 -7.29 -12.98 -2.63
C GLU A 345 -6.94 -14.47 -2.82
N GLU A 346 -7.42 -15.05 -3.90
CA GLU A 346 -7.16 -16.45 -4.22
C GLU A 346 -5.68 -16.69 -4.52
N GLU A 347 -5.10 -17.68 -3.85
CA GLU A 347 -3.70 -18.07 -4.06
C GLU A 347 -3.58 -18.99 -5.28
N ILE A 348 -2.36 -19.10 -5.79
CA ILE A 348 -2.01 -20.07 -6.83
C ILE A 348 -2.44 -21.47 -6.33
N LEU A 349 -3.06 -22.25 -7.22
CA LEU A 349 -3.39 -23.64 -6.92
C LEU A 349 -2.13 -24.37 -6.38
N PRO A 350 -2.22 -25.14 -5.30
CA PRO A 350 -1.08 -25.83 -4.76
C PRO A 350 -0.49 -26.80 -5.79
N ASP A 351 0.83 -27.00 -5.75
CA ASP A 351 1.48 -28.04 -6.53
C ASP A 351 1.01 -29.43 -6.05
N PRO A 352 1.09 -30.48 -6.89
CA PRO A 352 0.72 -31.83 -6.50
C PRO A 352 1.49 -32.29 -5.24
N GLU A 353 0.84 -33.03 -4.35
CA GLU A 353 1.50 -33.59 -3.14
C GLU A 353 2.71 -34.50 -3.50
N HIS A 354 2.60 -35.22 -4.63
CA HIS A 354 3.67 -36.06 -5.17
C HIS A 354 3.97 -35.62 -6.61
N PRO A 355 4.78 -34.57 -6.82
CA PRO A 355 5.08 -34.08 -8.15
C PRO A 355 5.89 -35.11 -8.93
N ALA A 356 5.54 -35.27 -10.21
CA ALA A 356 6.34 -36.06 -11.12
C ALA A 356 7.76 -35.48 -11.24
N CYS A 357 8.75 -36.33 -11.42
CA CYS A 357 10.14 -35.91 -11.60
C CYS A 357 10.49 -35.83 -13.08
N LEU A 358 11.17 -34.78 -13.48
CA LEU A 358 11.75 -34.63 -14.82
C LEU A 358 13.29 -34.57 -14.70
N PRO A 359 13.97 -35.70 -14.63
CA PRO A 359 15.38 -35.76 -14.18
C PRO A 359 16.36 -35.07 -15.15
N ALA A 360 16.05 -35.03 -16.46
CA ALA A 360 16.87 -34.38 -17.49
C ALA A 360 15.96 -33.94 -18.64
N PRO A 361 15.38 -32.75 -18.60
CA PRO A 361 14.49 -32.28 -19.66
C PRO A 361 15.24 -32.18 -20.99
N LYS A 362 14.64 -32.77 -22.05
CA LYS A 362 15.18 -32.75 -23.42
C LYS A 362 14.56 -31.61 -24.23
N GLY A 363 13.38 -31.20 -23.85
CA GLY A 363 12.68 -30.06 -24.47
C GLY A 363 11.72 -30.45 -25.58
N HIS A 364 11.17 -31.67 -25.56
CA HIS A 364 10.04 -32.04 -26.41
C HIS A 364 8.74 -31.48 -25.78
N VAL A 365 7.96 -30.70 -26.55
CA VAL A 365 6.75 -30.02 -26.07
C VAL A 365 5.57 -30.35 -26.96
N ASP A 366 4.47 -30.83 -26.37
CA ASP A 366 3.20 -31.08 -27.04
C ASP A 366 2.07 -30.23 -26.44
N PHE A 367 1.40 -29.47 -27.28
CA PHE A 367 0.13 -28.82 -26.98
C PHE A 367 -1.01 -29.58 -27.62
N SER A 368 -1.98 -30.02 -26.83
CA SER A 368 -3.12 -30.81 -27.29
C SER A 368 -4.44 -30.18 -26.85
N HIS A 369 -5.18 -29.64 -27.82
CA HIS A 369 -6.53 -29.05 -27.64
C HIS A 369 -6.65 -28.03 -26.52
N ILE A 370 -5.66 -27.11 -26.42
CA ILE A 370 -5.61 -26.12 -25.36
C ILE A 370 -6.73 -25.11 -25.52
N ARG A 371 -7.46 -24.90 -24.41
CA ARG A 371 -8.46 -23.83 -24.24
C ARG A 371 -8.03 -22.92 -23.11
N PHE A 372 -8.14 -21.62 -23.36
CA PHE A 372 -7.78 -20.62 -22.37
C PHE A 372 -8.52 -19.28 -22.57
N GLY A 373 -8.81 -18.60 -21.48
CA GLY A 373 -9.28 -17.21 -21.43
C GLY A 373 -8.83 -16.57 -20.12
N TYR A 374 -8.50 -15.28 -20.17
CA TYR A 374 -8.12 -14.52 -18.96
C TYR A 374 -9.30 -14.29 -18.02
N THR A 375 -10.53 -14.31 -18.57
CA THR A 375 -11.79 -14.28 -17.80
C THR A 375 -12.68 -15.43 -18.28
N PRO A 376 -13.54 -15.99 -17.42
CA PRO A 376 -14.43 -17.09 -17.78
C PRO A 376 -15.36 -16.76 -18.96
N GLU A 377 -15.72 -15.48 -19.12
CA GLU A 377 -16.67 -15.01 -20.12
C GLU A 377 -16.06 -14.87 -21.52
N ARG A 378 -14.71 -14.72 -21.60
CA ARG A 378 -14.02 -14.46 -22.87
C ARG A 378 -12.93 -15.50 -23.13
N THR A 379 -13.26 -16.50 -23.95
CA THR A 379 -12.27 -17.45 -24.46
C THR A 379 -11.35 -16.73 -25.45
N LEU A 380 -10.05 -16.78 -25.21
CA LEU A 380 -9.02 -16.26 -26.12
C LEU A 380 -8.52 -17.38 -27.05
N MET A 381 -8.23 -18.54 -26.51
CA MET A 381 -7.77 -19.72 -27.24
C MET A 381 -8.82 -20.82 -27.14
N SER A 382 -9.33 -21.29 -28.29
CA SER A 382 -10.41 -22.29 -28.33
C SER A 382 -9.90 -23.69 -28.59
N ASP A 383 -8.83 -23.84 -29.39
CA ASP A 383 -8.21 -25.12 -29.73
C ASP A 383 -6.80 -24.87 -30.28
N ILE A 384 -5.79 -24.98 -29.44
CA ILE A 384 -4.38 -24.88 -29.85
C ILE A 384 -3.75 -26.25 -29.75
N SER A 385 -3.23 -26.74 -30.90
CA SER A 385 -2.57 -28.02 -30.99
C SER A 385 -1.34 -27.92 -31.90
N PHE A 386 -0.18 -28.30 -31.38
CA PHE A 386 1.09 -28.44 -32.11
C PHE A 386 2.10 -29.26 -31.33
N SER A 387 3.11 -29.75 -32.01
CA SER A 387 4.20 -30.54 -31.40
C SER A 387 5.56 -30.00 -31.81
N VAL A 388 6.48 -29.93 -30.84
CA VAL A 388 7.85 -29.41 -31.00
C VAL A 388 8.83 -30.49 -30.54
N LYS A 389 9.77 -30.85 -31.39
CA LYS A 389 10.82 -31.85 -31.09
C LYS A 389 11.98 -31.18 -30.35
N GLU A 390 12.75 -31.99 -29.62
CA GLU A 390 14.01 -31.60 -28.99
C GLU A 390 14.92 -30.84 -29.97
N GLY A 391 15.47 -29.70 -29.55
CA GLY A 391 16.43 -28.88 -30.28
C GLY A 391 15.87 -28.08 -31.44
N GLN A 392 14.54 -28.08 -31.67
CA GLN A 392 13.93 -27.28 -32.73
C GLN A 392 13.85 -25.80 -32.35
N LYS A 393 13.97 -24.94 -33.36
CA LYS A 393 13.74 -23.49 -33.27
C LYS A 393 12.33 -23.15 -33.77
N ILE A 394 11.49 -22.62 -32.90
CA ILE A 394 10.10 -22.26 -33.18
C ILE A 394 9.98 -20.75 -33.23
N ALA A 395 9.49 -20.23 -34.37
CA ALA A 395 9.12 -18.82 -34.49
C ALA A 395 7.60 -18.65 -34.31
N ILE A 396 7.19 -17.79 -33.37
CA ILE A 396 5.79 -17.42 -33.16
C ILE A 396 5.58 -16.05 -33.76
N VAL A 397 4.75 -15.98 -34.83
CA VAL A 397 4.49 -14.76 -35.57
C VAL A 397 3.00 -14.40 -35.58
N GLY A 398 2.68 -13.12 -35.75
CA GLY A 398 1.31 -12.62 -35.76
C GLY A 398 1.21 -11.17 -35.29
N ALA A 399 0.07 -10.53 -35.51
CA ALA A 399 -0.17 -9.15 -35.08
C ALA A 399 -0.09 -8.98 -33.55
N THR A 400 0.05 -7.74 -33.09
CA THR A 400 -0.06 -7.43 -31.66
C THR A 400 -1.44 -7.86 -31.16
N GLY A 401 -1.49 -8.52 -29.99
CA GLY A 401 -2.75 -9.07 -29.46
C GLY A 401 -3.17 -10.44 -30.03
N ALA A 402 -2.39 -11.05 -30.94
CA ALA A 402 -2.70 -12.37 -31.50
C ALA A 402 -2.63 -13.53 -30.49
N GLY A 403 -2.09 -13.32 -29.27
CA GLY A 403 -1.97 -14.35 -28.24
C GLY A 403 -0.57 -14.95 -28.09
N LYS A 404 0.46 -14.39 -28.75
CA LYS A 404 1.85 -14.90 -28.72
C LYS A 404 2.41 -15.02 -27.29
N THR A 405 2.36 -13.95 -26.51
CA THR A 405 2.83 -13.94 -25.12
C THR A 405 1.96 -14.84 -24.23
N THR A 406 0.66 -14.95 -24.51
CA THR A 406 -0.23 -15.85 -23.77
C THR A 406 0.18 -17.31 -23.95
N LEU A 407 0.56 -17.73 -25.15
CA LEU A 407 1.05 -19.09 -25.40
C LEU A 407 2.27 -19.43 -24.53
N ILE A 408 3.21 -18.49 -24.42
CA ILE A 408 4.40 -18.62 -23.58
C ILE A 408 4.02 -18.67 -22.10
N ASN A 409 3.09 -17.81 -21.65
CA ASN A 409 2.62 -17.79 -20.28
C ASN A 409 1.96 -19.12 -19.86
N LEU A 410 1.25 -19.77 -20.77
CA LEU A 410 0.68 -21.10 -20.53
C LEU A 410 1.77 -22.19 -20.46
N LEU A 411 2.78 -22.13 -21.34
CA LEU A 411 3.89 -23.05 -21.35
C LEU A 411 4.68 -23.01 -20.02
N MET A 412 4.90 -21.80 -19.47
CA MET A 412 5.57 -21.55 -18.19
C MET A 412 4.66 -21.80 -16.97
N ARG A 413 3.39 -22.15 -17.22
CA ARG A 413 2.37 -22.30 -16.18
C ARG A 413 2.29 -21.08 -15.25
N PHE A 414 2.33 -19.87 -15.85
CA PHE A 414 1.97 -18.62 -15.15
C PHE A 414 0.46 -18.48 -15.03
N TYR A 415 -0.26 -19.10 -15.97
CA TYR A 415 -1.72 -19.26 -15.98
C TYR A 415 -2.07 -20.72 -16.14
N GLU A 416 -3.14 -21.16 -15.50
CA GLU A 416 -3.66 -22.51 -15.68
C GLU A 416 -4.54 -22.60 -16.94
N ILE A 417 -4.45 -23.71 -17.66
CA ILE A 417 -5.27 -23.95 -18.86
C ILE A 417 -6.71 -24.29 -18.47
N GLY A 418 -7.68 -23.80 -19.26
CA GLY A 418 -9.10 -24.14 -19.07
C GLY A 418 -9.51 -25.50 -19.63
N GLY A 419 -8.67 -26.12 -20.49
CA GLY A 419 -8.90 -27.43 -21.09
C GLY A 419 -7.73 -27.86 -21.95
N GLY A 420 -7.66 -29.13 -22.30
CA GLY A 420 -6.53 -29.73 -23.03
C GLY A 420 -5.36 -30.15 -22.12
N THR A 421 -4.21 -30.42 -22.72
CA THR A 421 -2.99 -30.83 -22.01
C THR A 421 -1.74 -30.23 -22.66
N ILE A 422 -0.78 -29.81 -21.83
CA ILE A 422 0.57 -29.41 -22.25
C ILE A 422 1.52 -30.45 -21.68
N LEU A 423 2.25 -31.17 -22.55
CA LEU A 423 3.22 -32.13 -22.15
C LEU A 423 4.63 -31.60 -22.35
N LEU A 424 5.50 -31.84 -21.39
CA LEU A 424 6.94 -31.63 -21.48
C LEU A 424 7.63 -32.99 -21.36
N ASP A 425 8.31 -33.41 -22.43
CA ASP A 425 8.92 -34.74 -22.55
C ASP A 425 7.95 -35.89 -22.20
N GLY A 426 6.68 -35.74 -22.61
CA GLY A 426 5.60 -36.70 -22.36
C GLY A 426 4.95 -36.63 -20.98
N VAL A 427 5.38 -35.69 -20.11
CA VAL A 427 4.83 -35.52 -18.76
C VAL A 427 3.92 -34.27 -18.75
N ASP A 428 2.68 -34.40 -18.24
CA ASP A 428 1.75 -33.25 -18.11
C ASP A 428 2.34 -32.20 -17.16
N THR A 429 2.41 -30.97 -17.62
CA THR A 429 2.95 -29.84 -16.86
C THR A 429 2.22 -29.61 -15.53
N ARG A 430 0.95 -30.05 -15.41
CA ARG A 430 0.16 -29.96 -14.17
C ARG A 430 0.58 -31.00 -13.12
N SER A 431 1.20 -32.12 -13.57
CA SER A 431 1.73 -33.14 -12.66
C SER A 431 3.11 -32.80 -12.09
N LEU A 432 3.80 -31.83 -12.68
CA LEU A 432 5.09 -31.30 -12.19
C LEU A 432 4.88 -30.22 -11.11
N SER A 433 5.87 -30.05 -10.22
CA SER A 433 5.94 -28.83 -9.43
C SER A 433 6.29 -27.64 -10.34
N ARG A 434 5.76 -26.45 -10.02
CA ARG A 434 6.09 -25.22 -10.81
C ARG A 434 7.58 -24.92 -10.80
N ALA A 435 8.25 -25.17 -9.68
CA ALA A 435 9.70 -24.99 -9.57
C ALA A 435 10.43 -25.97 -10.51
N GLY A 436 10.07 -27.26 -10.50
CA GLY A 436 10.67 -28.27 -11.39
C GLY A 436 10.39 -28.02 -12.87
N LEU A 437 9.17 -27.57 -13.21
CA LEU A 437 8.82 -27.18 -14.57
C LEU A 437 9.70 -26.01 -15.03
N ARG A 438 9.75 -24.92 -14.25
CA ARG A 438 10.45 -23.67 -14.62
C ARG A 438 11.97 -23.82 -14.67
N GLN A 439 12.55 -24.76 -13.97
CA GLN A 439 13.99 -25.08 -14.09
C GLN A 439 14.37 -25.55 -15.49
N ALA A 440 13.44 -26.14 -16.25
CA ALA A 440 13.69 -26.55 -17.63
C ALA A 440 13.78 -25.36 -18.61
N PHE A 441 13.35 -24.18 -18.21
CA PHE A 441 13.21 -23.00 -19.06
C PHE A 441 14.22 -21.89 -18.73
N GLY A 442 14.74 -21.25 -19.77
CA GLY A 442 15.44 -19.96 -19.68
C GLY A 442 14.68 -18.90 -20.48
N MET A 443 14.47 -17.75 -19.88
CA MET A 443 13.65 -16.69 -20.48
C MET A 443 14.43 -15.40 -20.65
N VAL A 444 14.45 -14.85 -21.87
CA VAL A 444 14.97 -13.53 -22.19
C VAL A 444 13.79 -12.68 -22.69
N LEU A 445 13.36 -11.76 -21.83
CA LEU A 445 12.23 -10.87 -22.10
C LEU A 445 12.66 -9.63 -22.90
N GLN A 446 11.70 -8.98 -23.53
CA GLN A 446 11.86 -7.66 -24.17
C GLN A 446 12.27 -6.60 -23.15
N ASP A 447 11.53 -6.50 -22.05
CA ASP A 447 11.87 -5.63 -20.92
C ASP A 447 12.83 -6.35 -19.97
N THR A 448 14.09 -5.96 -20.03
CA THR A 448 15.15 -6.56 -19.21
C THR A 448 15.14 -5.98 -17.81
N TRP A 449 14.91 -6.83 -16.79
CA TRP A 449 14.96 -6.43 -15.38
C TRP A 449 16.27 -6.87 -14.72
N LEU A 450 16.93 -5.91 -14.07
CA LEU A 450 18.10 -6.14 -13.22
C LEU A 450 17.78 -5.68 -11.80
N PHE A 451 18.23 -6.46 -10.83
CA PHE A 451 18.08 -6.12 -9.42
C PHE A 451 19.20 -5.18 -8.96
N GLU A 452 18.91 -4.39 -7.93
CA GLU A 452 19.93 -3.63 -7.23
C GLU A 452 20.96 -4.60 -6.63
N GLY A 453 22.23 -4.41 -6.99
CA GLY A 453 23.33 -5.29 -6.61
C GLY A 453 24.44 -5.29 -7.64
N THR A 454 25.44 -6.13 -7.46
CA THR A 454 26.59 -6.24 -8.39
C THR A 454 26.18 -6.90 -9.71
N ILE A 455 26.96 -6.65 -10.75
CA ILE A 455 26.80 -7.36 -12.04
C ILE A 455 26.93 -8.87 -11.85
N ALA A 456 27.89 -9.31 -11.00
CA ALA A 456 28.08 -10.71 -10.70
C ALA A 456 26.81 -11.35 -10.06
N GLU A 457 26.20 -10.68 -9.08
CA GLU A 457 24.95 -11.13 -8.44
C GLU A 457 23.79 -11.19 -9.43
N ASN A 458 23.69 -10.22 -10.33
CA ASN A 458 22.68 -10.20 -11.38
C ASN A 458 22.83 -11.36 -12.38
N ILE A 459 24.05 -11.73 -12.75
CA ILE A 459 24.31 -12.90 -13.62
C ILE A 459 24.01 -14.18 -12.84
N ALA A 460 24.45 -14.27 -11.57
CA ALA A 460 24.25 -15.42 -10.70
C ALA A 460 22.80 -15.64 -10.24
N TYR A 461 21.87 -14.70 -10.53
CA TYR A 461 20.49 -14.75 -10.04
C TYR A 461 19.77 -16.07 -10.33
N GLY A 462 20.03 -16.70 -11.49
CA GLY A 462 19.42 -17.99 -11.85
C GLY A 462 20.14 -19.20 -11.26
N LYS A 463 21.40 -19.05 -10.78
CA LYS A 463 22.23 -20.09 -10.13
C LYS A 463 23.04 -19.44 -9.00
N PRO A 464 22.44 -19.25 -7.80
CA PRO A 464 23.08 -18.50 -6.71
C PRO A 464 24.42 -19.07 -6.24
N ASP A 465 24.61 -20.40 -6.35
CA ASP A 465 25.82 -21.12 -5.92
C ASP A 465 26.92 -21.14 -7.01
N ALA A 466 26.77 -20.36 -8.09
CA ALA A 466 27.75 -20.33 -9.18
C ALA A 466 29.09 -19.75 -8.74
N SER A 467 30.18 -20.38 -9.14
CA SER A 467 31.51 -19.86 -8.89
C SER A 467 31.79 -18.61 -9.73
N ARG A 468 32.79 -17.82 -9.31
CA ARG A 468 33.21 -16.62 -10.06
C ARG A 468 33.65 -16.96 -11.48
N GLU A 469 34.29 -18.10 -11.67
CA GLU A 469 34.75 -18.62 -12.96
C GLU A 469 33.57 -18.96 -13.86
N GLU A 470 32.52 -19.61 -13.33
CA GLU A 470 31.29 -19.90 -14.08
C GLU A 470 30.58 -18.60 -14.52
N ILE A 471 30.49 -17.60 -13.64
CA ILE A 471 29.89 -16.30 -13.95
C ILE A 471 30.66 -15.61 -15.10
N ILE A 472 32.01 -15.62 -15.03
CA ILE A 472 32.86 -15.04 -16.07
C ILE A 472 32.72 -15.81 -17.39
N ALA A 473 32.66 -17.14 -17.33
CA ALA A 473 32.48 -17.99 -18.52
C ALA A 473 31.13 -17.71 -19.21
N ALA A 474 30.04 -17.59 -18.44
CA ALA A 474 28.71 -17.23 -18.95
C ALA A 474 28.71 -15.82 -19.57
N ALA A 475 29.33 -14.84 -18.91
CA ALA A 475 29.45 -13.49 -19.43
C ALA A 475 30.25 -13.40 -20.74
N LYS A 476 31.32 -14.22 -20.87
CA LYS A 476 32.10 -14.32 -22.12
C LYS A 476 31.26 -14.95 -23.24
N ALA A 477 30.53 -16.02 -22.95
CA ALA A 477 29.65 -16.67 -23.91
C ALA A 477 28.54 -15.72 -24.40
N ALA A 478 27.97 -14.92 -23.48
CA ALA A 478 27.00 -13.88 -23.78
C ALA A 478 27.60 -12.58 -24.37
N ARG A 479 28.93 -12.54 -24.60
CA ARG A 479 29.65 -11.34 -25.07
C ARG A 479 29.54 -10.11 -24.17
N ALA A 480 29.21 -10.29 -22.91
CA ALA A 480 29.12 -9.23 -21.92
C ALA A 480 30.47 -8.90 -21.25
N ASP A 481 31.42 -9.84 -21.20
CA ASP A 481 32.70 -9.71 -20.48
C ASP A 481 33.50 -8.46 -20.89
N PHE A 482 33.48 -8.12 -22.20
CA PHE A 482 34.21 -6.96 -22.69
C PHE A 482 33.74 -5.66 -22.03
N PHE A 483 32.47 -5.35 -22.12
CA PHE A 483 31.96 -4.10 -21.53
C PHE A 483 32.04 -4.12 -20.00
N ILE A 484 31.82 -5.28 -19.35
CA ILE A 484 31.93 -5.40 -17.89
C ILE A 484 33.33 -4.98 -17.43
N ARG A 485 34.38 -5.40 -18.12
CA ARG A 485 35.76 -5.06 -17.79
C ARG A 485 36.11 -3.60 -18.05
N THR A 486 35.33 -2.88 -18.85
CA THR A 486 35.53 -1.42 -19.05
C THR A 486 34.99 -0.60 -17.89
N LEU A 487 34.15 -1.19 -17.05
CA LEU A 487 33.59 -0.52 -15.87
C LEU A 487 34.63 -0.44 -14.73
N PRO A 488 34.62 0.63 -13.91
CA PRO A 488 35.66 0.86 -12.89
C PRO A 488 35.84 -0.30 -11.89
N LYS A 489 34.78 -1.01 -11.55
CA LYS A 489 34.80 -2.16 -10.63
C LYS A 489 34.54 -3.50 -11.34
N GLY A 490 34.45 -3.51 -12.66
CA GLY A 490 34.20 -4.73 -13.44
C GLY A 490 32.94 -5.45 -12.98
N TYR A 491 33.02 -6.73 -12.68
CA TYR A 491 31.90 -7.57 -12.20
C TYR A 491 31.35 -7.15 -10.84
N ASP A 492 32.11 -6.39 -10.04
CA ASP A 492 31.68 -5.90 -8.72
C ASP A 492 31.10 -4.48 -8.81
N THR A 493 30.82 -4.01 -10.02
CA THR A 493 30.08 -2.76 -10.24
C THR A 493 28.65 -2.95 -9.76
N VAL A 494 28.20 -2.09 -8.85
CA VAL A 494 26.83 -2.08 -8.31
C VAL A 494 25.93 -1.33 -9.28
N LEU A 495 24.84 -1.97 -9.68
CA LEU A 495 23.77 -1.39 -10.48
C LEU A 495 22.69 -0.84 -9.53
N GLY A 496 22.23 0.39 -9.76
CA GLY A 496 21.07 0.95 -9.07
C GLY A 496 19.77 0.39 -9.62
N SER A 497 18.64 0.77 -8.98
CA SER A 497 17.29 0.31 -9.33
C SER A 497 16.93 0.50 -10.81
N ASP A 498 17.39 1.60 -11.43
CA ASP A 498 17.09 1.92 -12.84
C ASP A 498 18.21 1.49 -13.80
N ALA A 499 19.32 0.93 -13.28
CA ALA A 499 20.50 0.52 -14.06
C ALA A 499 20.95 1.56 -15.10
N GLU A 500 20.80 2.87 -14.77
CA GLU A 500 21.11 4.00 -15.67
C GLU A 500 22.59 4.04 -16.13
N THR A 501 23.47 3.36 -15.40
CA THR A 501 24.90 3.31 -15.69
C THR A 501 25.27 2.45 -16.90
N ILE A 502 24.34 1.64 -17.41
CA ILE A 502 24.55 0.74 -18.56
C ILE A 502 23.44 0.89 -19.59
N SER A 503 23.79 0.70 -20.89
CA SER A 503 22.84 0.83 -21.99
C SER A 503 21.80 -0.31 -22.00
N ALA A 504 20.67 -0.10 -22.70
CA ALA A 504 19.65 -1.13 -22.88
C ALA A 504 20.22 -2.43 -23.47
N GLY A 505 21.10 -2.33 -24.45
CA GLY A 505 21.76 -3.50 -25.05
C GLY A 505 22.70 -4.21 -24.07
N GLN A 506 23.42 -3.47 -23.22
CA GLN A 506 24.26 -4.05 -22.16
C GLN A 506 23.42 -4.78 -21.12
N ARG A 507 22.26 -4.22 -20.74
CA ARG A 507 21.30 -4.91 -19.87
C ARG A 507 20.84 -6.24 -20.47
N GLN A 508 20.52 -6.24 -21.76
CA GLN A 508 20.10 -7.46 -22.46
C GLN A 508 21.21 -8.52 -22.49
N LEU A 509 22.47 -8.13 -22.73
CA LEU A 509 23.61 -9.07 -22.66
C LEU A 509 23.78 -9.69 -21.26
N LEU A 510 23.56 -8.94 -20.18
CA LEU A 510 23.57 -9.48 -18.81
C LEU A 510 22.44 -10.49 -18.58
N THR A 511 21.25 -10.22 -19.12
CA THR A 511 20.12 -11.17 -19.04
C THR A 511 20.41 -12.44 -19.83
N ILE A 512 21.05 -12.34 -20.99
CA ILE A 512 21.49 -13.51 -21.76
C ILE A 512 22.54 -14.29 -20.96
N ALA A 513 23.51 -13.62 -20.30
CA ALA A 513 24.52 -14.27 -19.45
C ALA A 513 23.88 -15.02 -18.27
N ARG A 514 22.83 -14.45 -17.66
CA ARG A 514 22.03 -15.10 -16.62
C ARG A 514 21.44 -16.42 -17.10
N VAL A 515 20.84 -16.43 -18.29
CA VAL A 515 20.24 -17.64 -18.89
C VAL A 515 21.32 -18.65 -19.30
N MET A 516 22.44 -18.20 -19.85
CA MET A 516 23.58 -19.09 -20.18
C MET A 516 24.15 -19.83 -18.96
N LEU A 517 24.19 -19.13 -17.81
CA LEU A 517 24.67 -19.73 -16.56
C LEU A 517 23.74 -20.83 -16.04
N CYS A 518 22.43 -20.71 -16.28
CA CYS A 518 21.43 -21.71 -15.86
C CYS A 518 21.43 -22.97 -16.75
N ASP A 519 21.93 -22.88 -17.98
CA ASP A 519 21.96 -23.95 -18.98
C ASP A 519 20.63 -24.73 -19.17
N PRO A 520 19.51 -24.03 -19.47
CA PRO A 520 18.20 -24.66 -19.58
C PRO A 520 18.03 -25.44 -20.87
N ALA A 521 17.14 -26.46 -20.86
CA ALA A 521 16.81 -27.28 -22.05
C ALA A 521 15.93 -26.53 -23.06
N ILE A 522 15.09 -25.61 -22.58
CA ILE A 522 14.15 -24.83 -23.40
C ILE A 522 14.40 -23.35 -23.19
N LEU A 523 14.37 -22.61 -24.30
CA LEU A 523 14.52 -21.17 -24.31
C LEU A 523 13.23 -20.49 -24.75
N ILE A 524 12.92 -19.39 -24.10
CA ILE A 524 11.87 -18.45 -24.47
C ILE A 524 12.53 -17.11 -24.72
N LEU A 525 12.44 -16.62 -25.95
CA LEU A 525 13.13 -15.43 -26.39
C LEU A 525 12.10 -14.44 -26.96
N ASP A 526 12.04 -13.24 -26.38
CA ASP A 526 11.26 -12.12 -26.93
C ASP A 526 12.20 -11.12 -27.60
N GLU A 527 12.12 -11.03 -28.93
CA GLU A 527 13.11 -10.39 -29.79
C GLU A 527 12.80 -8.91 -30.04
N ALA A 528 12.70 -8.06 -29.04
CA ALA A 528 12.56 -6.62 -29.27
C ALA A 528 13.88 -5.88 -28.96
N THR A 529 14.53 -5.37 -30.01
CA THR A 529 15.77 -4.59 -29.93
C THR A 529 15.62 -3.20 -30.54
N SER A 530 14.43 -2.62 -30.50
CA SER A 530 14.09 -1.36 -31.17
C SER A 530 14.85 -0.11 -30.69
N SER A 531 15.65 -0.24 -29.62
CA SER A 531 16.34 0.91 -28.98
C SER A 531 17.83 0.69 -28.79
N VAL A 532 18.47 -0.20 -29.59
CA VAL A 532 19.89 -0.57 -29.42
C VAL A 532 20.70 -0.18 -30.66
N ASP A 533 21.93 0.29 -30.47
CA ASP A 533 22.85 0.60 -31.57
C ASP A 533 23.22 -0.66 -32.37
N THR A 534 23.52 -0.49 -33.66
CA THR A 534 23.77 -1.59 -34.61
C THR A 534 24.91 -2.52 -34.16
N ARG A 535 25.95 -2.02 -33.50
CA ARG A 535 27.07 -2.84 -33.03
C ARG A 535 26.64 -3.75 -31.88
N THR A 536 25.98 -3.20 -30.90
CA THR A 536 25.46 -3.96 -29.75
C THR A 536 24.37 -4.94 -30.18
N GLU A 537 23.55 -4.56 -31.17
CA GLU A 537 22.57 -5.44 -31.79
C GLU A 537 23.20 -6.69 -32.41
N MET A 538 24.33 -6.53 -33.13
CA MET A 538 25.07 -7.67 -33.68
C MET A 538 25.63 -8.59 -32.56
N GLU A 539 26.11 -8.02 -31.46
CA GLU A 539 26.61 -8.82 -30.34
C GLU A 539 25.48 -9.57 -29.63
N ILE A 540 24.32 -8.95 -29.43
CA ILE A 540 23.11 -9.60 -28.91
C ILE A 540 22.68 -10.75 -29.83
N SER A 541 22.60 -10.52 -31.14
CA SER A 541 22.23 -11.56 -32.11
C SER A 541 23.17 -12.76 -32.08
N ARG A 542 24.48 -12.50 -31.99
CA ARG A 542 25.49 -13.57 -31.88
C ARG A 542 25.38 -14.32 -30.55
N ALA A 543 25.13 -13.61 -29.44
CA ALA A 543 24.93 -14.22 -28.14
C ALA A 543 23.67 -15.10 -28.12
N MET A 544 22.55 -14.59 -28.69
CA MET A 544 21.31 -15.34 -28.84
C MET A 544 21.50 -16.61 -29.68
N ASN A 545 22.16 -16.50 -30.84
CA ASN A 545 22.45 -17.66 -31.68
C ASN A 545 23.33 -18.70 -30.96
N THR A 546 24.28 -18.26 -30.14
CA THR A 546 25.09 -19.16 -29.31
C THR A 546 24.23 -19.83 -28.24
N LEU A 547 23.32 -19.07 -27.60
CA LEU A 547 22.41 -19.57 -26.59
C LEU A 547 21.43 -20.62 -27.15
N MET A 548 20.86 -20.39 -28.33
CA MET A 548 19.89 -21.30 -28.97
C MET A 548 20.50 -22.64 -29.45
N LYS A 549 21.80 -22.71 -29.63
CA LYS A 549 22.44 -23.88 -30.26
C LYS A 549 22.25 -25.14 -29.41
N GLY A 550 21.59 -26.14 -30.00
CA GLY A 550 21.32 -27.44 -29.36
C GLY A 550 20.19 -27.41 -28.33
N ARG A 551 19.39 -26.35 -28.26
CA ARG A 551 18.26 -26.22 -27.31
C ARG A 551 16.95 -25.96 -28.06
N THR A 552 15.85 -26.47 -27.52
CA THR A 552 14.52 -26.11 -28.02
C THR A 552 14.24 -24.65 -27.73
N SER A 553 13.90 -23.85 -28.75
CA SER A 553 13.83 -22.41 -28.63
C SER A 553 12.52 -21.86 -29.17
N PHE A 554 11.68 -21.27 -28.32
CA PHE A 554 10.49 -20.52 -28.68
C PHE A 554 10.86 -19.05 -28.82
N VAL A 555 10.71 -18.49 -30.03
CA VAL A 555 11.07 -17.11 -30.31
C VAL A 555 9.83 -16.33 -30.75
N ILE A 556 9.45 -15.29 -29.99
CA ILE A 556 8.48 -14.28 -30.46
C ILE A 556 9.25 -13.41 -31.46
N ALA A 557 9.07 -13.73 -32.74
CA ALA A 557 9.93 -13.20 -33.77
C ALA A 557 9.41 -11.87 -34.31
N HIS A 558 10.28 -10.85 -34.26
CA HIS A 558 10.10 -9.55 -34.87
C HIS A 558 11.13 -9.29 -36.01
N ARG A 559 12.08 -10.23 -36.20
CA ARG A 559 13.12 -10.13 -37.25
C ARG A 559 12.97 -11.20 -38.31
N LEU A 560 13.19 -10.79 -39.56
CA LEU A 560 13.11 -11.68 -40.70
C LEU A 560 14.07 -12.87 -40.60
N SER A 561 15.33 -12.63 -40.22
CA SER A 561 16.35 -13.70 -40.10
C SER A 561 15.93 -14.79 -39.11
N THR A 562 15.33 -14.43 -38.00
CA THR A 562 14.87 -15.39 -36.97
C THR A 562 13.70 -16.22 -37.49
N ILE A 563 12.81 -15.64 -38.28
CA ILE A 563 11.65 -16.31 -38.85
C ILE A 563 12.09 -17.28 -39.96
N VAL A 564 12.97 -16.84 -40.88
CA VAL A 564 13.41 -17.64 -42.03
C VAL A 564 14.20 -18.88 -41.58
N ASP A 565 15.02 -18.75 -40.53
CA ASP A 565 15.86 -19.83 -39.97
C ASP A 565 15.12 -20.75 -38.98
N ALA A 566 13.82 -20.59 -38.78
CA ALA A 566 13.05 -21.42 -37.87
C ALA A 566 12.66 -22.77 -38.50
N ASP A 567 12.77 -23.85 -37.70
CA ASP A 567 12.33 -25.19 -38.12
C ASP A 567 10.81 -25.29 -38.19
N LEU A 568 10.12 -24.56 -37.31
CA LEU A 568 8.67 -24.48 -37.26
C LEU A 568 8.23 -23.02 -37.04
N ILE A 569 7.35 -22.53 -37.88
CA ILE A 569 6.70 -21.24 -37.73
C ILE A 569 5.24 -21.47 -37.36
N LEU A 570 4.80 -20.83 -36.27
CA LEU A 570 3.41 -20.81 -35.83
C LEU A 570 2.83 -19.41 -36.11
N VAL A 571 1.88 -19.34 -37.04
CA VAL A 571 1.19 -18.08 -37.40
C VAL A 571 -0.05 -17.98 -36.54
N MET A 572 -0.07 -16.98 -35.65
CA MET A 572 -1.17 -16.76 -34.74
C MET A 572 -2.04 -15.59 -35.15
N GLN A 573 -3.37 -15.77 -35.07
CA GLN A 573 -4.37 -14.74 -35.27
C GLN A 573 -5.55 -14.96 -34.30
N ASN A 574 -5.96 -13.93 -33.59
CA ASN A 574 -7.09 -13.98 -32.65
C ASN A 574 -7.07 -15.17 -31.69
N GLY A 575 -5.91 -15.51 -31.16
CA GLY A 575 -5.74 -16.61 -30.19
C GLY A 575 -5.76 -18.02 -30.80
N THR A 576 -5.69 -18.15 -32.13
CA THR A 576 -5.63 -19.44 -32.82
C THR A 576 -4.38 -19.54 -33.69
N ILE A 577 -3.88 -20.76 -33.92
CA ILE A 577 -2.84 -21.02 -34.94
C ILE A 577 -3.55 -21.25 -36.25
N ILE A 578 -3.39 -20.30 -37.19
CA ILE A 578 -4.03 -20.38 -38.51
C ILE A 578 -3.17 -21.10 -39.56
N GLU A 579 -1.84 -21.04 -39.40
CA GLU A 579 -0.87 -21.72 -40.26
C GLU A 579 0.30 -22.24 -39.41
N GLN A 580 0.85 -23.38 -39.81
CA GLN A 580 2.08 -23.95 -39.23
C GLN A 580 2.93 -24.65 -40.27
N GLY A 581 4.24 -24.45 -40.21
CA GLY A 581 5.17 -25.05 -41.18
C GLY A 581 6.53 -24.38 -41.18
N ASN A 582 7.38 -24.74 -42.12
CA ASN A 582 8.65 -24.04 -42.34
C ASN A 582 8.48 -22.87 -43.30
N HIS A 583 9.45 -21.96 -43.36
CA HIS A 583 9.44 -20.76 -44.18
C HIS A 583 9.05 -21.03 -45.65
N LYS A 584 9.69 -21.99 -46.29
CA LYS A 584 9.46 -22.29 -47.73
C LYS A 584 8.01 -22.72 -47.98
N ARG A 585 7.51 -23.69 -47.22
CA ARG A 585 6.15 -24.19 -47.32
C ARG A 585 5.09 -23.14 -47.12
N LEU A 586 5.27 -22.31 -46.11
CA LEU A 586 4.30 -21.23 -45.78
C LEU A 586 4.34 -20.10 -46.82
N LEU A 587 5.49 -19.79 -47.39
CA LEU A 587 5.61 -18.80 -48.43
C LEU A 587 4.96 -19.30 -49.75
N GLU A 588 5.18 -20.59 -50.12
CA GLU A 588 4.58 -21.22 -51.30
C GLU A 588 3.05 -21.34 -51.18
N SER A 589 2.52 -21.49 -49.98
CA SER A 589 1.05 -21.53 -49.77
C SER A 589 0.33 -20.23 -50.05
N GLY A 590 1.03 -19.11 -50.08
CA GLY A 590 0.45 -17.79 -50.35
C GLY A 590 -0.58 -17.29 -49.32
N GLY A 591 -0.56 -17.85 -48.11
CA GLY A 591 -1.51 -17.53 -47.03
C GLY A 591 -1.10 -16.33 -46.18
N ALA A 592 -1.63 -16.29 -44.95
CA ALA A 592 -1.41 -15.18 -43.99
C ALA A 592 0.09 -14.96 -43.66
N TYR A 593 0.90 -16.02 -43.66
CA TYR A 593 2.35 -15.88 -43.51
C TYR A 593 2.98 -15.13 -44.67
N ALA A 594 2.61 -15.49 -45.90
CA ALA A 594 3.15 -14.84 -47.10
C ALA A 594 2.73 -13.36 -47.18
N GLU A 595 1.50 -13.03 -46.79
CA GLU A 595 1.04 -11.65 -46.68
C GLU A 595 1.84 -10.85 -45.67
N LEU A 596 2.04 -11.42 -44.45
CA LEU A 596 2.83 -10.82 -43.37
C LEU A 596 4.29 -10.61 -43.82
N TYR A 597 4.89 -11.62 -44.45
CA TYR A 597 6.25 -11.54 -44.97
C TYR A 597 6.40 -10.43 -46.01
N ASN A 598 5.51 -10.39 -47.00
CA ASN A 598 5.56 -9.38 -48.07
C ASN A 598 5.24 -7.95 -47.60
N SER A 599 4.40 -7.81 -46.58
CA SER A 599 4.04 -6.48 -46.05
C SER A 599 5.10 -5.88 -45.11
N GLN A 600 5.89 -6.69 -44.44
CA GLN A 600 6.88 -6.22 -43.46
C GLN A 600 8.32 -6.27 -43.95
N PHE A 601 8.61 -7.13 -44.96
CA PHE A 601 9.98 -7.51 -45.28
C PHE A 601 10.29 -7.58 -46.77
N ALA A 602 9.32 -7.37 -47.69
CA ALA A 602 9.51 -7.35 -49.14
C ALA A 602 9.81 -5.97 -49.69
#